data_1dbba95ab869ed5c869d74df243c5b67
#
_entry.id   1dbba95ab869ed5c869d74df243c5b67
#
_cell.length_a   1.000
_cell.length_b   1.000
_cell.length_c   1.000
_cell.angle_alpha   90.00
_cell.angle_beta   90.00
_cell.angle_gamma   90.00
#
_symmetry.space_group_name_H-M   'P 1'
#
loop_
_entity.id
_entity.type
_entity.pdbx_description
1 polymer ?
#
loop_
_entity_poly.entity_id
_entity_poly.type
_entity_poly.pdbx_seq_one_letter_code
_entity_poly.pdbx_strand_id
1 'polypeptide(L)'
;MFWILLIYLVMAYFVPELGVIAIICMIGPVLMAVKKGRYWCGHFCPRGSFYDRVVSRFSSHKRIPQFVRSKGFRIFMLCFIFAMFGLQFYMNGVTLAGVGRTFWNLILVTTIVGVVLGFIYAPRTWCTFCPMGTLSAWVTPKGGKKGFPYVWVSLACQMKCKRCAKVCPMQLTPYDSGGDENGYLHPDCIKCGNCINACPTKVMEKRKCQE
;
A
#
# COMPACT_ATOMS: atom_id res chain seq x y z
N MET A 1 -12.80 -8.12 -2.82
CA MET A 1 -11.43 -8.63 -3.05
C MET A 1 -10.75 -9.17 -1.79
N PHE A 2 -11.17 -8.81 -0.57
CA PHE A 2 -10.55 -9.35 0.66
C PHE A 2 -10.72 -10.87 0.81
N TRP A 3 -11.79 -11.45 0.30
CA TRP A 3 -12.01 -12.91 0.26
C TRP A 3 -10.90 -13.67 -0.48
N ILE A 4 -10.29 -13.04 -1.49
CA ILE A 4 -9.19 -13.66 -2.27
C ILE A 4 -8.01 -13.98 -1.33
N LEU A 5 -7.71 -13.11 -0.35
CA LEU A 5 -6.65 -13.38 0.62
C LEU A 5 -6.99 -14.59 1.49
N LEU A 6 -8.22 -14.69 2.00
CA LEU A 6 -8.65 -15.79 2.86
C LEU A 6 -8.64 -17.12 2.09
N ILE A 7 -9.23 -17.12 0.89
CA ILE A 7 -9.25 -18.30 0.01
C ILE A 7 -7.80 -18.72 -0.32
N TYR A 8 -6.94 -17.77 -0.67
CA TYR A 8 -5.52 -18.05 -0.94
C TYR A 8 -4.82 -18.69 0.26
N LEU A 9 -5.00 -18.15 1.48
CA LEU A 9 -4.35 -18.69 2.68
C LEU A 9 -4.81 -20.11 3.00
N VAL A 10 -6.10 -20.41 2.81
CA VAL A 10 -6.65 -21.76 3.03
C VAL A 10 -6.19 -22.72 1.93
N MET A 11 -6.33 -22.34 0.67
CA MET A 11 -5.99 -23.21 -0.46
C MET A 11 -4.49 -23.52 -0.54
N ALA A 12 -3.62 -22.51 -0.32
CA ALA A 12 -2.18 -22.71 -0.37
C ALA A 12 -1.62 -23.46 0.85
N TYR A 13 -2.41 -23.62 1.92
CA TYR A 13 -2.10 -24.53 3.02
C TYR A 13 -2.22 -26.00 2.59
N PHE A 14 -3.29 -26.35 1.87
CA PHE A 14 -3.53 -27.71 1.39
C PHE A 14 -2.72 -28.04 0.12
N VAL A 15 -2.57 -27.07 -0.76
CA VAL A 15 -1.85 -27.22 -2.04
C VAL A 15 -0.73 -26.18 -2.10
N PRO A 16 0.49 -26.51 -1.61
CA PRO A 16 1.60 -25.56 -1.53
C PRO A 16 1.98 -24.93 -2.88
N GLU A 17 1.79 -25.64 -3.98
CA GLU A 17 2.08 -25.16 -5.34
C GLU A 17 1.31 -23.87 -5.69
N LEU A 18 0.09 -23.70 -5.18
CA LEU A 18 -0.70 -22.49 -5.37
C LEU A 18 -0.07 -21.24 -4.70
N GLY A 19 0.87 -21.46 -3.77
CA GLY A 19 1.63 -20.36 -3.15
C GLY A 19 2.37 -19.50 -4.17
N VAL A 20 2.77 -20.05 -5.30
CA VAL A 20 3.48 -19.35 -6.38
C VAL A 20 2.64 -18.21 -6.97
N ILE A 21 1.31 -18.26 -6.90
CA ILE A 21 0.41 -17.18 -7.37
C ILE A 21 0.72 -15.85 -6.65
N ALA A 22 1.29 -15.89 -5.45
CA ALA A 22 1.73 -14.70 -4.72
C ALA A 22 2.76 -13.84 -5.47
N ILE A 23 3.50 -14.42 -6.42
CA ILE A 23 4.44 -13.70 -7.28
C ILE A 23 3.74 -12.55 -8.01
N ILE A 24 2.49 -12.75 -8.44
CA ILE A 24 1.70 -11.70 -9.09
C ILE A 24 1.51 -10.50 -8.14
N CYS A 25 1.26 -10.77 -6.86
CA CYS A 25 1.12 -9.72 -5.85
C CYS A 25 2.44 -9.05 -5.48
N MET A 26 3.58 -9.67 -5.77
CA MET A 26 4.90 -9.08 -5.57
C MET A 26 5.34 -8.23 -6.77
N ILE A 27 5.20 -8.74 -7.97
CA ILE A 27 5.66 -8.06 -9.19
C ILE A 27 4.66 -6.97 -9.64
N GLY A 28 3.36 -7.25 -9.56
CA GLY A 28 2.29 -6.37 -10.01
C GLY A 28 2.36 -4.93 -9.47
N PRO A 29 2.57 -4.72 -8.16
CA PRO A 29 2.71 -3.37 -7.59
C PRO A 29 3.86 -2.57 -8.21
N VAL A 30 5.00 -3.21 -8.43
CA VAL A 30 6.21 -2.55 -8.95
C VAL A 30 6.03 -2.19 -10.43
N LEU A 31 5.54 -3.11 -11.24
CA LEU A 31 5.27 -2.87 -12.67
C LEU A 31 4.24 -1.75 -12.87
N MET A 32 3.15 -1.77 -12.08
CA MET A 32 2.12 -0.74 -12.19
C MET A 32 2.59 0.62 -11.65
N ALA A 33 3.57 0.64 -10.74
CA ALA A 33 4.09 1.86 -10.16
C ALA A 33 4.73 2.80 -11.18
N VAL A 34 5.33 2.27 -12.23
CA VAL A 34 5.96 3.06 -13.32
C VAL A 34 4.94 4.00 -14.00
N LYS A 35 3.69 3.54 -14.17
CA LYS A 35 2.64 4.29 -14.90
C LYS A 35 1.60 4.94 -13.98
N LYS A 36 1.28 4.34 -12.84
CA LYS A 36 0.15 4.77 -11.99
C LYS A 36 0.52 4.94 -10.50
N GLY A 37 1.79 4.84 -10.14
CA GLY A 37 2.22 4.88 -8.74
C GLY A 37 1.66 3.69 -7.95
N ARG A 38 1.42 3.87 -6.67
CA ARG A 38 0.91 2.83 -5.76
C ARG A 38 -0.58 2.48 -5.99
N TYR A 39 -1.08 2.63 -7.22
CA TYR A 39 -2.48 2.34 -7.58
C TYR A 39 -2.87 0.88 -7.25
N TRP A 40 -1.96 -0.08 -7.51
CA TRP A 40 -2.17 -1.49 -7.17
C TRP A 40 -2.52 -1.69 -5.69
N CYS A 41 -1.79 -1.02 -4.81
CA CYS A 41 -2.00 -1.14 -3.35
C CYS A 41 -3.37 -0.64 -2.89
N GLY A 42 -3.97 0.29 -3.64
CA GLY A 42 -5.29 0.85 -3.34
C GLY A 42 -6.46 0.06 -3.92
N HIS A 43 -6.26 -0.66 -5.04
CA HIS A 43 -7.37 -1.23 -5.82
C HIS A 43 -7.30 -2.74 -5.97
N PHE A 44 -6.11 -3.31 -6.18
CA PHE A 44 -5.94 -4.73 -6.52
C PHE A 44 -5.35 -5.57 -5.40
N CYS A 45 -4.64 -4.98 -4.43
CA CYS A 45 -4.00 -5.72 -3.36
C CYS A 45 -5.04 -6.38 -2.43
N PRO A 46 -5.16 -7.74 -2.39
CA PRO A 46 -6.15 -8.41 -1.54
C PRO A 46 -5.94 -8.12 -0.07
N ARG A 47 -4.67 -8.04 0.37
CA ARG A 47 -4.29 -7.72 1.75
C ARG A 47 -4.65 -6.27 2.11
N GLY A 48 -4.45 -5.32 1.19
CA GLY A 48 -4.89 -3.94 1.40
C GLY A 48 -6.41 -3.83 1.55
N SER A 49 -7.16 -4.55 0.71
CA SER A 49 -8.62 -4.61 0.80
C SER A 49 -9.10 -5.26 2.11
N PHE A 50 -8.38 -6.26 2.62
CA PHE A 50 -8.64 -6.88 3.90
C PHE A 50 -8.45 -5.90 5.07
N TYR A 51 -7.37 -5.14 5.07
CA TYR A 51 -7.13 -4.11 6.09
C TYR A 51 -8.20 -3.01 6.09
N ASP A 52 -8.63 -2.56 4.93
CA ASP A 52 -9.65 -1.50 4.83
C ASP A 52 -11.04 -1.96 5.27
N ARG A 53 -11.41 -3.22 5.04
CA ARG A 53 -12.78 -3.71 5.31
C ARG A 53 -12.93 -4.42 6.64
N VAL A 54 -11.94 -5.19 7.05
CA VAL A 54 -12.00 -6.00 8.27
C VAL A 54 -11.29 -5.28 9.40
N VAL A 55 -9.99 -5.00 9.24
CA VAL A 55 -9.17 -4.42 10.32
C VAL A 55 -9.62 -3.00 10.67
N SER A 56 -10.10 -2.21 9.71
CA SER A 56 -10.54 -0.84 9.96
C SER A 56 -11.71 -0.72 10.95
N ARG A 57 -12.54 -1.77 11.07
CA ARG A 57 -13.66 -1.78 12.02
C ARG A 57 -13.21 -1.88 13.48
N PHE A 58 -12.06 -2.46 13.72
CA PHE A 58 -11.51 -2.72 15.06
C PHE A 58 -10.24 -1.90 15.35
N SER A 59 -9.81 -1.08 14.41
CA SER A 59 -8.59 -0.28 14.51
C SER A 59 -8.76 0.91 15.45
N SER A 60 -7.73 1.20 16.23
CA SER A 60 -7.68 2.38 17.10
C SER A 60 -7.54 3.71 16.35
N HIS A 61 -7.33 3.72 15.04
CA HIS A 61 -7.14 4.90 14.18
C HIS A 61 -6.11 5.92 14.72
N LYS A 62 -5.14 5.47 15.49
CA LYS A 62 -4.07 6.30 16.03
C LYS A 62 -3.11 6.72 14.91
N ARG A 63 -2.34 7.77 15.16
CA ARG A 63 -1.32 8.22 14.23
C ARG A 63 -0.21 7.18 14.11
N ILE A 64 0.20 6.92 12.87
CA ILE A 64 1.34 6.05 12.57
C ILE A 64 2.61 6.75 13.03
N PRO A 65 3.48 6.11 13.83
CA PRO A 65 4.73 6.70 14.30
C PRO A 65 5.60 7.15 13.12
N GLN A 66 6.21 8.32 13.23
CA GLN A 66 7.08 8.86 12.18
C GLN A 66 8.30 7.98 11.91
N PHE A 67 8.81 7.29 12.94
CA PHE A 67 9.90 6.33 12.80
C PHE A 67 9.60 5.25 11.74
N VAL A 68 8.38 4.70 11.74
CA VAL A 68 7.95 3.67 10.78
C VAL A 68 7.93 4.20 9.34
N ARG A 69 7.78 5.51 9.17
CA ARG A 69 7.80 6.18 7.86
C ARG A 69 9.19 6.58 7.41
N SER A 70 10.19 6.51 8.29
CA SER A 70 11.56 6.92 7.99
C SER A 70 12.15 6.06 6.86
N LYS A 71 13.00 6.66 6.04
CA LYS A 71 13.68 5.96 4.94
C LYS A 71 14.54 4.81 5.47
N GLY A 72 15.25 5.04 6.59
CA GLY A 72 16.10 4.01 7.23
C GLY A 72 15.31 2.78 7.65
N PHE A 73 14.17 2.97 8.33
CA PHE A 73 13.32 1.85 8.75
C PHE A 73 12.75 1.07 7.54
N ARG A 74 12.36 1.76 6.47
CA ARG A 74 11.86 1.12 5.24
C ARG A 74 12.94 0.27 4.57
N ILE A 75 14.19 0.77 4.50
CA ILE A 75 15.33 0.02 3.95
C ILE A 75 15.63 -1.19 4.84
N PHE A 76 15.70 -0.99 6.15
CA PHE A 76 15.92 -2.07 7.11
C PHE A 76 14.86 -3.18 6.93
N MET A 77 13.57 -2.84 6.90
CA MET A 77 12.49 -3.80 6.72
C MET A 77 12.52 -4.48 5.35
N LEU A 78 12.93 -3.75 4.31
CA LEU A 78 13.14 -4.32 2.98
C LEU A 78 14.22 -5.40 3.04
N CYS A 79 15.42 -5.06 3.52
CA CYS A 79 16.54 -6.00 3.64
C CYS A 79 16.19 -7.19 4.54
N PHE A 80 15.56 -6.93 5.69
CA PHE A 80 15.16 -7.96 6.65
C PHE A 80 14.19 -8.98 6.02
N ILE A 81 13.15 -8.51 5.32
CA ILE A 81 12.17 -9.42 4.70
C ILE A 81 12.78 -10.17 3.53
N PHE A 82 13.66 -9.56 2.72
CA PHE A 82 14.35 -10.26 1.66
C PHE A 82 15.37 -11.30 2.20
N ALA A 83 16.07 -10.99 3.29
CA ALA A 83 16.96 -11.94 3.96
C ALA A 83 16.17 -13.14 4.53
N MET A 84 15.05 -12.88 5.20
CA MET A 84 14.17 -13.94 5.71
C MET A 84 13.57 -14.77 4.57
N PHE A 85 13.23 -14.15 3.46
CA PHE A 85 12.75 -14.84 2.26
C PHE A 85 13.84 -15.76 1.68
N GLY A 86 15.08 -15.25 1.54
CA GLY A 86 16.23 -16.05 1.08
C GLY A 86 16.53 -17.22 2.00
N LEU A 87 16.48 -17.01 3.33
CA LEU A 87 16.67 -18.09 4.31
C LEU A 87 15.60 -19.18 4.18
N GLN A 88 14.33 -18.79 4.07
CA GLN A 88 13.24 -19.73 3.87
C GLN A 88 13.37 -20.52 2.54
N PHE A 89 13.85 -19.85 1.50
CA PHE A 89 14.13 -20.48 0.22
C PHE A 89 15.23 -21.57 0.35
N TYR A 90 16.28 -21.25 1.11
CA TYR A 90 17.35 -22.20 1.40
C TYR A 90 16.84 -23.42 2.21
N MET A 91 15.98 -23.19 3.21
CA MET A 91 15.43 -24.24 4.05
C MET A 91 14.42 -25.15 3.35
N ASN A 92 13.53 -24.57 2.53
CA ASN A 92 12.43 -25.30 1.87
C ASN A 92 12.81 -25.90 0.50
N GLY A 93 14.00 -25.55 -0.03
CA GLY A 93 14.47 -25.99 -1.35
C GLY A 93 13.76 -25.28 -2.51
N VAL A 94 14.29 -25.55 -3.73
CA VAL A 94 13.85 -24.90 -4.99
C VAL A 94 12.73 -25.68 -5.69
N THR A 95 12.12 -26.65 -5.03
CA THR A 95 10.98 -27.39 -5.57
C THR A 95 9.74 -26.49 -5.65
N LEU A 96 8.83 -26.74 -6.58
CA LEU A 96 7.61 -25.94 -6.76
C LEU A 96 6.81 -25.83 -5.45
N ALA A 97 6.67 -26.94 -4.73
CA ALA A 97 6.03 -26.97 -3.42
C ALA A 97 6.81 -26.20 -2.34
N GLY A 98 8.16 -26.26 -2.35
CA GLY A 98 9.01 -25.53 -1.42
C GLY A 98 8.92 -24.02 -1.61
N VAL A 99 8.98 -23.58 -2.87
CA VAL A 99 8.77 -22.19 -3.26
C VAL A 99 7.40 -21.69 -2.80
N GLY A 100 6.34 -22.43 -3.10
CA GLY A 100 4.99 -22.08 -2.72
C GLY A 100 4.80 -22.00 -1.20
N ARG A 101 5.41 -22.91 -0.42
CA ARG A 101 5.38 -22.89 1.05
C ARG A 101 6.11 -21.67 1.61
N THR A 102 7.21 -21.26 1.00
CA THR A 102 7.95 -20.04 1.37
C THR A 102 7.09 -18.78 1.18
N PHE A 103 6.40 -18.65 0.04
CA PHE A 103 5.48 -17.55 -0.20
C PHE A 103 4.28 -17.54 0.77
N TRP A 104 3.71 -18.71 1.03
CA TRP A 104 2.61 -18.85 1.97
C TRP A 104 3.00 -18.39 3.37
N ASN A 105 4.12 -18.89 3.92
CA ASN A 105 4.65 -18.50 5.21
C ASN A 105 4.88 -16.99 5.30
N LEU A 106 5.52 -16.41 4.29
CA LEU A 106 5.81 -14.98 4.24
C LEU A 106 4.52 -14.15 4.29
N ILE A 107 3.52 -14.52 3.48
CA ILE A 107 2.23 -13.81 3.45
C ILE A 107 1.48 -13.99 4.75
N LEU A 108 1.45 -15.18 5.34
CA LEU A 108 0.79 -15.45 6.60
C LEU A 108 1.38 -14.60 7.72
N VAL A 109 2.69 -14.72 7.96
CA VAL A 109 3.39 -14.01 9.04
C VAL A 109 3.24 -12.49 8.88
N THR A 110 3.50 -11.97 7.69
CA THR A 110 3.39 -10.53 7.43
C THR A 110 1.95 -10.02 7.48
N THR A 111 0.96 -10.87 7.24
CA THR A 111 -0.45 -10.50 7.41
C THR A 111 -0.84 -10.44 8.88
N ILE A 112 -0.39 -11.40 9.69
CA ILE A 112 -0.63 -11.40 11.15
C ILE A 112 0.01 -10.16 11.78
N VAL A 113 1.28 -9.87 11.47
CA VAL A 113 1.96 -8.66 11.96
C VAL A 113 1.21 -7.40 11.52
N GLY A 114 0.76 -7.36 10.26
CA GLY A 114 -0.01 -6.23 9.74
C GLY A 114 -1.37 -6.05 10.41
N VAL A 115 -2.04 -7.13 10.81
CA VAL A 115 -3.30 -7.10 11.58
C VAL A 115 -3.04 -6.54 12.97
N VAL A 116 -2.03 -7.03 13.68
CA VAL A 116 -1.66 -6.55 15.03
C VAL A 116 -1.34 -5.05 14.99
N LEU A 117 -0.50 -4.61 14.05
CA LEU A 117 -0.18 -3.20 13.88
C LEU A 117 -1.41 -2.36 13.46
N GLY A 118 -2.32 -2.95 12.70
CA GLY A 118 -3.57 -2.33 12.31
C GLY A 118 -4.52 -2.09 13.48
N PHE A 119 -4.56 -2.99 14.47
CA PHE A 119 -5.33 -2.80 15.71
C PHE A 119 -4.71 -1.73 16.61
N ILE A 120 -3.38 -1.72 16.74
CA ILE A 120 -2.67 -0.80 17.64
C ILE A 120 -2.69 0.64 17.10
N TYR A 121 -2.46 0.83 15.80
CA TYR A 121 -2.30 2.13 15.17
C TYR A 121 -3.41 2.43 14.15
N ALA A 122 -3.15 2.12 12.89
CA ALA A 122 -4.07 2.38 11.78
C ALA A 122 -4.11 1.18 10.82
N PRO A 123 -5.22 0.92 10.11
CA PRO A 123 -5.40 -0.28 9.29
C PRO A 123 -4.28 -0.48 8.27
N ARG A 124 -3.77 0.61 7.73
CA ARG A 124 -2.74 0.60 6.68
C ARG A 124 -1.31 0.82 7.21
N THR A 125 -1.06 0.67 8.53
CA THR A 125 0.28 0.84 9.11
C THR A 125 1.32 -0.03 8.42
N TRP A 126 1.02 -1.32 8.20
CA TRP A 126 1.90 -2.23 7.45
C TRP A 126 2.25 -1.70 6.05
N CYS A 127 1.28 -1.11 5.36
CA CYS A 127 1.46 -0.62 4.00
C CYS A 127 2.47 0.54 3.88
N THR A 128 2.81 1.21 4.98
CA THR A 128 3.77 2.33 4.97
C THR A 128 5.22 1.86 4.79
N PHE A 129 5.55 0.67 5.26
CA PHE A 129 6.90 0.08 5.17
C PHE A 129 6.95 -1.29 4.49
N CYS A 130 5.83 -1.78 3.96
CA CYS A 130 5.78 -3.01 3.16
C CYS A 130 6.82 -2.97 2.04
N PRO A 131 7.64 -4.02 1.84
CA PRO A 131 8.69 -4.05 0.82
C PRO A 131 8.20 -3.67 -0.56
N MET A 132 7.13 -4.31 -1.02
CA MET A 132 6.54 -4.03 -2.34
C MET A 132 5.96 -2.62 -2.43
N GLY A 133 5.39 -2.10 -1.34
CA GLY A 133 4.94 -0.72 -1.24
C GLY A 133 6.08 0.28 -1.29
N THR A 134 7.20 -0.01 -0.63
CA THR A 134 8.40 0.82 -0.62
C THR A 134 9.04 0.86 -2.01
N LEU A 135 9.25 -0.30 -2.64
CA LEU A 135 9.76 -0.38 -4.02
C LEU A 135 8.85 0.37 -5.00
N SER A 136 7.53 0.19 -4.89
CA SER A 136 6.57 0.93 -5.72
C SER A 136 6.66 2.43 -5.52
N ALA A 137 6.86 2.91 -4.28
CA ALA A 137 7.02 4.34 -3.99
C ALA A 137 8.33 4.91 -4.58
N TRP A 138 9.41 4.14 -4.58
CA TRP A 138 10.70 4.56 -5.15
C TRP A 138 10.70 4.59 -6.68
N VAL A 139 10.02 3.62 -7.30
CA VAL A 139 9.88 3.55 -8.78
C VAL A 139 8.88 4.60 -9.28
N THR A 140 8.00 5.13 -8.41
CA THR A 140 7.03 6.15 -8.79
C THR A 140 7.76 7.45 -9.22
N PRO A 141 7.50 7.98 -10.42
CA PRO A 141 8.13 9.22 -10.90
C PRO A 141 7.80 10.41 -9.99
N LYS A 142 8.82 11.14 -9.54
CA LYS A 142 8.64 12.27 -8.62
C LYS A 142 8.00 13.50 -9.25
N GLY A 143 8.12 13.68 -10.56
CA GLY A 143 7.59 14.83 -11.30
C GLY A 143 6.30 14.55 -12.08
N GLY A 144 5.73 13.35 -11.95
CA GLY A 144 4.60 12.94 -12.78
C GLY A 144 5.03 12.77 -14.25
N LYS A 145 4.77 11.61 -14.83
CA LYS A 145 4.90 11.39 -16.28
C LYS A 145 3.55 11.62 -16.93
N LYS A 146 3.53 11.95 -18.22
CA LYS A 146 2.31 12.06 -19.03
C LYS A 146 1.33 10.91 -18.74
N GLY A 147 0.10 11.25 -18.44
CA GLY A 147 -0.95 10.28 -18.09
C GLY A 147 -0.92 9.77 -16.63
N PHE A 148 0.03 10.24 -15.78
CA PHE A 148 0.11 9.82 -14.39
C PHE A 148 -1.07 10.38 -13.56
N PRO A 149 -1.82 9.56 -12.82
CA PRO A 149 -2.95 10.02 -12.03
C PRO A 149 -2.50 10.77 -10.78
N TYR A 150 -3.06 11.93 -10.51
CA TYR A 150 -2.84 12.70 -9.29
C TYR A 150 -4.14 13.28 -8.75
N VAL A 151 -4.10 13.80 -7.53
CA VAL A 151 -5.21 14.53 -6.93
C VAL A 151 -4.92 16.03 -7.08
N TRP A 152 -5.74 16.69 -7.86
CA TRP A 152 -5.66 18.14 -7.98
C TRP A 152 -6.49 18.80 -6.88
N VAL A 153 -5.96 19.86 -6.28
CA VAL A 153 -6.59 20.60 -5.20
C VAL A 153 -6.66 22.07 -5.61
N SER A 154 -7.88 22.62 -5.71
CA SER A 154 -8.08 24.00 -6.10
C SER A 154 -7.55 24.98 -5.04
N LEU A 155 -7.16 26.18 -5.49
CA LEU A 155 -6.85 27.34 -4.63
C LEU A 155 -7.99 27.70 -3.66
N ALA A 156 -9.22 27.37 -4.01
CA ALA A 156 -10.39 27.57 -3.14
C ALA A 156 -10.38 26.70 -1.86
N CYS A 157 -9.39 25.78 -1.72
CA CYS A 157 -9.22 25.00 -0.51
C CYS A 157 -8.71 25.87 0.64
N GLN A 158 -9.57 26.15 1.61
CA GLN A 158 -9.23 27.00 2.78
C GLN A 158 -8.31 26.29 3.80
N MET A 159 -7.87 25.05 3.56
CA MET A 159 -7.00 24.22 4.43
C MET A 159 -7.49 24.04 5.88
N LYS A 160 -8.62 24.64 6.28
CA LYS A 160 -9.13 24.64 7.66
C LYS A 160 -9.80 23.34 8.07
N CYS A 161 -10.53 22.68 7.17
CA CYS A 161 -11.34 21.51 7.52
C CYS A 161 -10.54 20.21 7.71
N LYS A 162 -9.39 20.03 7.03
CA LYS A 162 -8.47 18.87 7.08
C LYS A 162 -9.16 17.50 6.95
N ARG A 163 -10.39 17.45 6.43
CA ARG A 163 -11.16 16.21 6.27
C ARG A 163 -10.47 15.19 5.39
N CYS A 164 -9.87 15.64 4.29
CA CYS A 164 -9.11 14.80 3.36
C CYS A 164 -7.96 14.02 4.04
N ALA A 165 -7.28 14.64 5.02
CA ALA A 165 -6.24 13.96 5.80
C ALA A 165 -6.83 12.97 6.82
N LYS A 166 -7.98 13.28 7.43
CA LYS A 166 -8.65 12.39 8.40
C LYS A 166 -9.13 11.09 7.76
N VAL A 167 -9.63 11.16 6.52
CA VAL A 167 -10.11 9.96 5.78
C VAL A 167 -9.02 9.25 4.99
N CYS A 168 -7.80 9.78 4.99
CA CYS A 168 -6.71 9.17 4.25
C CYS A 168 -6.20 7.91 4.97
N PRO A 169 -6.33 6.70 4.38
CA PRO A 169 -5.88 5.46 5.02
C PRO A 169 -4.37 5.41 5.21
N MET A 170 -3.62 6.20 4.43
CA MET A 170 -2.17 6.37 4.56
C MET A 170 -1.79 7.56 5.44
N GLN A 171 -2.76 8.27 6.02
CA GLN A 171 -2.57 9.48 6.85
C GLN A 171 -1.66 10.53 6.18
N LEU A 172 -1.90 10.79 4.91
CA LEU A 172 -1.24 11.83 4.13
C LEU A 172 -2.04 13.13 4.20
N THR A 173 -1.43 14.24 3.82
CA THR A 173 -1.98 15.60 3.86
C THR A 173 -2.22 16.16 2.45
N PRO A 174 -3.25 15.70 1.70
CA PRO A 174 -3.47 16.17 0.33
C PRO A 174 -3.73 17.68 0.23
N TYR A 175 -4.23 18.32 1.29
CA TYR A 175 -4.53 19.75 1.31
C TYR A 175 -3.28 20.63 1.23
N ASP A 176 -2.09 20.11 1.57
CA ASP A 176 -0.84 20.89 1.52
C ASP A 176 -0.43 21.28 0.09
N SER A 177 -0.98 20.65 -0.93
CA SER A 177 -0.76 20.98 -2.35
C SER A 177 -1.86 21.85 -2.96
N GLY A 178 -2.59 22.59 -2.15
CA GLY A 178 -3.61 23.51 -2.65
C GLY A 178 -3.02 24.56 -3.57
N GLY A 179 -3.45 24.58 -4.83
CA GLY A 179 -2.99 25.53 -5.84
C GLY A 179 -1.74 25.13 -6.62
N ASP A 180 -1.14 23.99 -6.31
CA ASP A 180 -0.02 23.46 -7.10
C ASP A 180 -0.52 22.99 -8.46
N GLU A 181 0.06 23.52 -9.56
CA GLU A 181 -0.27 23.08 -10.93
C GLU A 181 0.01 21.59 -11.14
N ASN A 182 1.03 21.07 -10.48
CA ASN A 182 1.40 19.65 -10.51
C ASN A 182 0.52 18.77 -9.62
N GLY A 183 -0.34 19.36 -8.78
CA GLY A 183 -1.21 18.66 -7.86
C GLY A 183 -0.50 17.80 -6.82
N TYR A 184 -1.26 16.97 -6.11
CA TYR A 184 -0.73 16.12 -5.03
C TYR A 184 -0.11 14.82 -5.57
N LEU A 185 1.20 14.82 -5.74
CA LEU A 185 2.03 13.73 -6.30
C LEU A 185 2.82 12.96 -5.24
N HIS A 186 2.30 12.80 -4.03
CA HIS A 186 3.01 12.08 -2.98
C HIS A 186 3.27 10.60 -3.37
N PRO A 187 4.51 10.07 -3.27
CA PRO A 187 4.85 8.71 -3.70
C PRO A 187 4.10 7.62 -2.92
N ASP A 188 3.74 7.88 -1.67
CA ASP A 188 2.97 6.95 -0.85
C ASP A 188 1.45 7.01 -1.09
N CYS A 189 0.97 7.87 -1.99
CA CYS A 189 -0.45 7.96 -2.30
C CYS A 189 -0.91 6.73 -3.10
N ILE A 190 -1.85 5.96 -2.51
CA ILE A 190 -2.42 4.73 -3.11
C ILE A 190 -3.55 5.02 -4.13
N LYS A 191 -3.82 6.28 -4.41
CA LYS A 191 -4.81 6.75 -5.40
C LYS A 191 -6.25 6.24 -5.16
N CYS A 192 -6.64 6.00 -3.91
CA CYS A 192 -7.96 5.45 -3.55
C CYS A 192 -9.13 6.42 -3.77
N GLY A 193 -8.89 7.74 -3.80
CA GLY A 193 -9.93 8.75 -4.02
C GLY A 193 -10.75 9.14 -2.78
N ASN A 194 -10.51 8.57 -1.60
CA ASN A 194 -11.29 8.87 -0.39
C ASN A 194 -11.27 10.36 -0.03
N CYS A 195 -10.13 11.04 -0.24
CA CYS A 195 -10.01 12.48 0.00
C CYS A 195 -10.93 13.31 -0.90
N ILE A 196 -11.13 12.88 -2.15
CA ILE A 196 -12.02 13.54 -3.11
C ILE A 196 -13.48 13.39 -2.66
N ASN A 197 -13.88 12.17 -2.33
CA ASN A 197 -15.26 11.85 -1.92
C ASN A 197 -15.64 12.52 -0.58
N ALA A 198 -14.67 12.72 0.31
CA ALA A 198 -14.89 13.34 1.62
C ALA A 198 -14.81 14.86 1.60
N CYS A 199 -14.45 15.48 0.48
CA CYS A 199 -14.33 16.93 0.37
C CYS A 199 -15.71 17.59 0.34
N PRO A 200 -16.09 18.41 1.35
CA PRO A 200 -17.40 19.02 1.41
C PRO A 200 -17.61 20.10 0.33
N THR A 201 -16.54 20.78 -0.03
CA THR A 201 -16.56 21.87 -1.03
C THR A 201 -16.30 21.40 -2.45
N LYS A 202 -16.06 20.07 -2.64
CA LYS A 202 -15.77 19.44 -3.95
C LYS A 202 -14.63 20.12 -4.73
N VAL A 203 -13.68 20.72 -4.03
CA VAL A 203 -12.51 21.41 -4.62
C VAL A 203 -11.36 20.46 -4.96
N MET A 204 -11.57 19.15 -4.84
CA MET A 204 -10.59 18.11 -5.16
C MET A 204 -11.07 17.25 -6.31
N GLU A 205 -10.19 17.02 -7.29
CA GLU A 205 -10.48 16.22 -8.46
C GLU A 205 -9.34 15.24 -8.77
N LYS A 206 -9.67 14.14 -9.47
CA LYS A 206 -8.68 13.22 -10.02
C LYS A 206 -8.33 13.67 -11.42
N ARG A 207 -7.08 14.08 -11.61
CA ARG A 207 -6.56 14.49 -12.93
C ARG A 207 -5.41 13.58 -13.36
N LYS A 208 -5.03 13.69 -14.62
CA LYS A 208 -3.83 13.05 -15.19
C LYS A 208 -2.86 14.15 -15.58
N CYS A 209 -1.57 13.92 -15.39
CA CYS A 209 -0.55 14.84 -15.85
C CYS A 209 -0.67 15.03 -17.38
N GLN A 210 -0.83 16.27 -17.80
CA GLN A 210 -0.70 16.70 -19.20
C GLN A 210 0.77 17.02 -19.44
N GLU A 211 1.16 17.24 -20.65
CA GLU A 211 2.53 17.71 -20.99
C GLU A 211 2.82 19.03 -20.37
#